data_69997db8fdccc208a7dc2f515f6654b1
#
_entry.id   69997db8fdccc208a7dc2f515f6654b1
#
_cell.length_a   1.000
_cell.length_b   1.000
_cell.length_c   1.000
_cell.angle_alpha   90.00
_cell.angle_beta   90.00
_cell.angle_gamma   90.00
#
_symmetry.space_group_name_H-M   'P 1'
#
loop_
_entity.id
_entity.type
_entity.pdbx_description
1 polymer ?
#
loop_
_entity_poly.entity_id
_entity_poly.type
_entity_poly.pdbx_seq_one_letter_code
_entity_poly.pdbx_strand_id
1 'polypeptide(L)'
;MNEALENLELDVLIAFGAGILVTLLLLNLQTPTFEEEPFDGTREAEIYITAVSNQGEGALGKARVKIAPGDGSLLLNTDPFIDTDTQMSARRAKAVAEELTGEDLSSKDVTYSFDIEGSFVGGPSAGAAMTVATIAAIEDRQVDNQAAVTGTITREGRIGRVGGILEKAEAAGEGGLKKFYVPEGQSTITYYERQVVEEDVAPGLVTERVEYIPREFSVDQYTERRYNMSTEEVSDIEELSEEIIDQSSD
;
A
#
# COMPACT_ATOMS: atom_id res chain seq x y z
N MET A 1 12.81 50.00 54.77
CA MET A 1 13.25 50.22 53.39
C MET A 1 13.48 48.83 52.67
N ASN A 2 14.02 47.82 53.36
CA ASN A 2 14.21 46.48 52.78
C ASN A 2 12.89 45.67 52.51
N GLU A 3 11.95 45.69 53.47
CA GLU A 3 10.67 44.95 53.30
C GLU A 3 9.81 45.51 52.17
N ALA A 4 9.87 46.82 51.90
CA ALA A 4 9.13 47.37 50.75
C ALA A 4 9.73 46.97 49.38
N LEU A 5 11.04 46.73 49.29
CA LEU A 5 11.73 46.26 48.10
C LEU A 5 11.49 44.79 47.90
N GLU A 6 11.52 43.95 48.95
CA GLU A 6 11.21 42.52 48.86
C GLU A 6 9.76 42.24 48.40
N ASN A 7 8.80 43.03 48.92
CA ASN A 7 7.40 42.93 48.49
C ASN A 7 7.21 43.37 47.04
N LEU A 8 7.95 44.39 46.57
CA LEU A 8 7.90 44.86 45.19
C LEU A 8 8.46 43.79 44.19
N GLU A 9 9.56 43.14 44.57
CA GLU A 9 10.13 42.06 43.78
C GLU A 9 9.19 40.86 43.69
N LEU A 10 8.52 40.50 44.78
CA LEU A 10 7.55 39.40 44.82
C LEU A 10 6.33 39.72 43.97
N ASP A 11 5.80 40.94 44.04
CA ASP A 11 4.65 41.36 43.22
C ASP A 11 4.97 41.37 41.72
N VAL A 12 6.19 41.76 41.34
CA VAL A 12 6.65 41.72 39.95
C VAL A 12 6.78 40.26 39.43
N LEU A 13 7.30 39.36 40.25
CA LEU A 13 7.41 37.94 39.92
C LEU A 13 6.03 37.29 39.76
N ILE A 14 5.07 37.60 40.64
CA ILE A 14 3.70 37.11 40.55
C ILE A 14 3.02 37.63 39.27
N ALA A 15 3.15 38.94 38.99
CA ALA A 15 2.58 39.53 37.78
C ALA A 15 3.18 38.95 36.50
N PHE A 16 4.49 38.66 36.46
CA PHE A 16 5.17 38.05 35.35
C PHE A 16 4.74 36.58 35.16
N GLY A 17 4.65 35.82 36.26
CA GLY A 17 4.14 34.43 36.25
C GLY A 17 2.69 34.34 35.79
N ALA A 18 1.82 35.27 36.24
CA ALA A 18 0.43 35.36 35.80
C ALA A 18 0.33 35.72 34.31
N GLY A 19 1.19 36.63 33.82
CA GLY A 19 1.27 36.97 32.39
C GLY A 19 1.67 35.79 31.51
N ILE A 20 2.66 35.01 31.93
CA ILE A 20 3.07 33.76 31.20
C ILE A 20 1.92 32.75 31.19
N LEU A 21 1.24 32.57 32.32
CA LEU A 21 0.13 31.61 32.43
C LEU A 21 -1.04 32.00 31.51
N VAL A 22 -1.39 33.29 31.47
CA VAL A 22 -2.44 33.80 30.56
C VAL A 22 -2.02 33.68 29.11
N THR A 23 -0.76 33.92 28.75
CA THR A 23 -0.26 33.76 27.40
C THR A 23 -0.30 32.28 26.94
N LEU A 24 0.11 31.36 27.82
CA LEU A 24 0.03 29.93 27.55
C LEU A 24 -1.42 29.43 27.41
N LEU A 25 -2.35 29.99 28.21
CA LEU A 25 -3.78 29.68 28.10
C LEU A 25 -4.36 30.19 26.79
N LEU A 26 -3.99 31.41 26.38
CA LEU A 26 -4.45 32.00 25.13
C LEU A 26 -3.86 31.28 23.90
N LEU A 27 -2.61 30.83 23.99
CA LEU A 27 -1.99 30.00 22.93
C LEU A 27 -2.69 28.65 22.78
N ASN A 28 -3.13 28.01 23.85
CA ASN A 28 -3.94 26.79 23.80
C ASN A 28 -5.36 27.01 23.27
N LEU A 29 -5.91 28.22 23.40
CA LEU A 29 -7.23 28.59 22.86
C LEU A 29 -7.17 28.94 21.35
N GLN A 30 -5.96 29.16 20.80
CA GLN A 30 -5.74 29.55 19.40
C GLN A 30 -5.17 28.44 18.53
N THR A 31 -5.06 27.20 19.02
CA THR A 31 -4.88 26.08 18.09
C THR A 31 -6.19 25.97 17.31
N PRO A 32 -6.20 26.29 15.99
CA PRO A 32 -7.34 25.92 15.18
C PRO A 32 -7.39 24.40 15.23
N THR A 33 -8.37 23.84 15.89
CA THR A 33 -8.84 22.52 15.54
C THR A 33 -9.37 22.70 14.13
N PHE A 34 -8.59 22.31 13.12
CA PHE A 34 -9.14 21.96 11.85
C PHE A 34 -9.98 20.70 12.13
N GLU A 35 -11.21 20.88 12.53
CA GLU A 35 -12.23 19.89 12.29
C GLU A 35 -12.35 19.88 10.75
N GLU A 36 -11.66 18.95 10.08
CA GLU A 36 -11.98 18.66 8.70
C GLU A 36 -13.44 18.27 8.68
N GLU A 37 -14.27 19.13 8.09
CA GLU A 37 -15.67 18.81 7.87
C GLU A 37 -15.73 17.48 7.09
N PRO A 38 -16.40 16.46 7.60
CA PRO A 38 -16.49 15.19 6.91
C PRO A 38 -17.00 15.44 5.49
N PHE A 39 -16.28 14.98 4.47
CA PHE A 39 -16.63 15.26 3.09
C PHE A 39 -18.07 14.81 2.80
N ASP A 40 -18.84 15.72 2.20
CA ASP A 40 -20.21 15.49 1.76
C ASP A 40 -20.20 15.27 0.24
N GLY A 41 -20.38 14.03 -0.19
CA GLY A 41 -20.35 13.69 -1.59
C GLY A 41 -19.82 12.29 -1.86
N THR A 42 -19.55 12.03 -3.12
CA THR A 42 -18.96 10.79 -3.60
C THR A 42 -17.54 11.06 -4.07
N ARG A 43 -16.60 10.22 -3.60
CA ARG A 43 -15.19 10.23 -4.02
C ARG A 43 -14.82 8.88 -4.60
N GLU A 44 -13.97 8.89 -5.60
CA GLU A 44 -13.54 7.68 -6.29
C GLU A 44 -12.05 7.74 -6.59
N ALA A 45 -11.38 6.59 -6.47
CA ALA A 45 -10.01 6.42 -6.93
C ALA A 45 -9.85 5.04 -7.58
N GLU A 46 -8.89 4.92 -8.47
CA GLU A 46 -8.55 3.63 -9.09
C GLU A 46 -7.05 3.41 -9.13
N ILE A 47 -6.66 2.15 -9.14
CA ILE A 47 -5.26 1.72 -9.17
C ILE A 47 -5.13 0.47 -10.03
N TYR A 48 -4.01 0.33 -10.76
CA TYR A 48 -3.71 -0.91 -11.45
C TYR A 48 -3.32 -2.02 -10.48
N ILE A 49 -3.87 -3.20 -10.74
CA ILE A 49 -3.59 -4.44 -10.02
C ILE A 49 -3.18 -5.53 -11.00
N THR A 50 -2.49 -6.54 -10.48
CA THR A 50 -2.09 -7.71 -11.26
C THR A 50 -2.59 -8.99 -10.60
N ALA A 51 -3.01 -9.94 -11.42
CA ALA A 51 -3.43 -11.26 -10.99
C ALA A 51 -2.69 -12.34 -11.79
N VAL A 52 -2.80 -13.59 -11.34
CA VAL A 52 -2.31 -14.76 -12.07
C VAL A 52 -3.45 -15.75 -12.18
N SER A 53 -3.71 -16.21 -13.40
CA SER A 53 -4.73 -17.21 -13.67
C SER A 53 -4.33 -18.60 -13.17
N ASN A 54 -5.27 -19.53 -13.09
CA ASN A 54 -4.98 -20.94 -12.77
C ASN A 54 -4.09 -21.63 -13.81
N GLN A 55 -3.90 -21.01 -14.98
CA GLN A 55 -3.03 -21.51 -16.04
C GLN A 55 -1.62 -20.93 -15.94
N GLY A 56 -1.36 -20.05 -14.96
CA GLY A 56 -0.09 -19.39 -14.74
C GLY A 56 0.12 -18.16 -15.63
N GLU A 57 -0.94 -17.61 -16.22
CA GLU A 57 -0.87 -16.41 -17.05
C GLU A 57 -1.14 -15.17 -16.20
N GLY A 58 -0.31 -14.13 -16.36
CA GLY A 58 -0.51 -12.84 -15.72
C GLY A 58 -1.67 -12.07 -16.37
N ALA A 59 -2.39 -11.30 -15.58
CA ALA A 59 -3.43 -10.40 -16.04
C ALA A 59 -3.28 -9.03 -15.37
N LEU A 60 -3.41 -7.96 -16.13
CA LEU A 60 -3.50 -6.59 -15.66
C LEU A 60 -4.96 -6.16 -15.57
N GLY A 61 -5.32 -5.49 -14.50
CA GLY A 61 -6.65 -4.93 -14.31
C GLY A 61 -6.61 -3.71 -13.42
N LYS A 62 -7.77 -3.24 -12.99
CA LYS A 62 -7.93 -2.11 -12.08
C LYS A 62 -8.78 -2.49 -10.89
N ALA A 63 -8.40 -2.02 -9.72
CA ALA A 63 -9.27 -1.93 -8.55
C ALA A 63 -9.78 -0.49 -8.45
N ARG A 64 -11.08 -0.31 -8.31
CA ARG A 64 -11.73 0.98 -8.08
C ARG A 64 -12.37 1.00 -6.72
N VAL A 65 -12.18 2.09 -6.01
CA VAL A 65 -12.81 2.39 -4.73
C VAL A 65 -13.75 3.56 -4.92
N LYS A 66 -14.97 3.42 -4.41
CA LYS A 66 -15.95 4.48 -4.34
C LYS A 66 -16.40 4.64 -2.90
N ILE A 67 -16.32 5.86 -2.38
CA ILE A 67 -16.79 6.24 -1.05
C ILE A 67 -17.94 7.22 -1.23
N ALA A 68 -19.08 6.91 -0.62
CA ALA A 68 -20.30 7.72 -0.72
C ALA A 68 -21.00 7.81 0.64
N PRO A 69 -21.85 8.83 0.88
CA PRO A 69 -22.70 8.86 2.07
C PRO A 69 -23.49 7.57 2.23
N GLY A 70 -23.50 7.02 3.45
CA GLY A 70 -24.12 5.72 3.73
C GLY A 70 -24.23 5.41 5.23
N ASP A 71 -24.16 4.14 5.58
CA ASP A 71 -24.27 3.66 6.95
C ASP A 71 -23.02 2.87 7.43
N GLY A 72 -21.88 3.07 6.75
CA GLY A 72 -20.61 2.41 7.06
C GLY A 72 -20.44 1.05 6.37
N SER A 73 -21.32 0.72 5.44
CA SER A 73 -21.29 -0.57 4.76
C SER A 73 -20.04 -0.74 3.90
N LEU A 74 -19.50 -1.96 3.90
CA LEU A 74 -18.50 -2.40 2.94
C LEU A 74 -19.17 -3.22 1.85
N LEU A 75 -19.12 -2.73 0.64
CA LEU A 75 -19.73 -3.32 -0.53
C LEU A 75 -18.66 -3.84 -1.50
N LEU A 76 -18.93 -4.98 -2.13
CA LEU A 76 -18.06 -5.51 -3.18
C LEU A 76 -18.93 -5.81 -4.39
N ASN A 77 -18.49 -5.32 -5.55
CA ASN A 77 -19.07 -5.76 -6.81
C ASN A 77 -18.67 -7.22 -7.05
N THR A 78 -19.61 -8.08 -7.36
CA THR A 78 -19.39 -9.51 -7.52
C THR A 78 -19.31 -9.96 -8.98
N ASP A 79 -19.08 -9.03 -9.89
CA ASP A 79 -18.74 -9.28 -11.30
C ASP A 79 -17.41 -8.57 -11.61
N PRO A 80 -16.30 -9.33 -11.64
CA PRO A 80 -16.11 -10.78 -11.47
C PRO A 80 -16.40 -11.30 -10.05
N PHE A 81 -16.58 -12.63 -9.90
CA PHE A 81 -16.80 -13.25 -8.59
C PHE A 81 -15.59 -13.06 -7.67
N ILE A 82 -15.84 -12.72 -6.41
CA ILE A 82 -14.83 -12.36 -5.41
C ILE A 82 -14.78 -13.39 -4.30
N ASP A 83 -13.61 -13.96 -4.01
CA ASP A 83 -13.41 -14.93 -2.96
C ASP A 83 -13.37 -14.30 -1.54
N THR A 84 -13.35 -15.17 -0.54
CA THR A 84 -13.31 -14.76 0.87
C THR A 84 -12.02 -14.02 1.24
N ASP A 85 -10.88 -14.39 0.66
CA ASP A 85 -9.60 -13.78 0.97
C ASP A 85 -9.53 -12.34 0.46
N THR A 86 -10.06 -12.09 -0.73
CA THR A 86 -10.20 -10.74 -1.29
C THR A 86 -11.19 -9.91 -0.46
N GLN A 87 -12.32 -10.49 -0.01
CA GLN A 87 -13.24 -9.82 0.90
C GLN A 87 -12.59 -9.43 2.23
N MET A 88 -11.77 -10.31 2.80
CA MET A 88 -11.01 -10.01 4.04
C MET A 88 -9.96 -8.91 3.81
N SER A 89 -9.33 -8.89 2.64
CA SER A 89 -8.38 -7.85 2.26
C SER A 89 -9.05 -6.49 2.10
N ALA A 90 -10.24 -6.43 1.50
CA ALA A 90 -11.03 -5.21 1.39
C ALA A 90 -11.39 -4.62 2.77
N ARG A 91 -11.75 -5.48 3.74
CA ARG A 91 -12.01 -5.04 5.12
C ARG A 91 -10.78 -4.47 5.80
N ARG A 92 -9.60 -5.08 5.58
CA ARG A 92 -8.34 -4.58 6.12
C ARG A 92 -7.96 -3.27 5.45
N ALA A 93 -8.09 -3.19 4.13
CA ALA A 93 -7.79 -1.99 3.36
C ALA A 93 -8.58 -0.78 3.86
N LYS A 94 -9.92 -0.94 4.07
CA LYS A 94 -10.75 0.11 4.67
C LYS A 94 -10.22 0.52 6.04
N ALA A 95 -9.99 -0.45 6.96
CA ALA A 95 -9.58 -0.16 8.33
C ALA A 95 -8.19 0.49 8.42
N VAL A 96 -7.23 0.06 7.59
CA VAL A 96 -5.89 0.68 7.54
C VAL A 96 -5.96 2.09 6.96
N ALA A 97 -6.77 2.31 5.93
CA ALA A 97 -6.96 3.65 5.37
C ALA A 97 -7.61 4.61 6.38
N GLU A 98 -8.63 4.18 7.13
CA GLU A 98 -9.23 4.95 8.23
C GLU A 98 -8.18 5.32 9.30
N GLU A 99 -7.32 4.37 9.69
CA GLU A 99 -6.30 4.58 10.71
C GLU A 99 -5.23 5.59 10.24
N LEU A 100 -4.76 5.48 9.00
CA LEU A 100 -3.70 6.32 8.47
C LEU A 100 -4.18 7.75 8.16
N THR A 101 -5.39 7.89 7.63
CA THR A 101 -5.95 9.21 7.28
C THR A 101 -6.62 9.90 8.47
N GLY A 102 -6.99 9.16 9.52
CA GLY A 102 -7.79 9.67 10.63
C GLY A 102 -9.26 9.91 10.29
N GLU A 103 -9.71 9.61 9.07
CA GLU A 103 -11.10 9.79 8.63
C GLU A 103 -12.01 8.68 9.13
N ASP A 104 -13.17 9.03 9.70
CA ASP A 104 -14.20 8.09 10.14
C ASP A 104 -15.18 7.76 9.02
N LEU A 105 -15.11 6.55 8.49
CA LEU A 105 -15.99 6.04 7.44
C LEU A 105 -17.26 5.34 8.00
N SER A 106 -17.61 5.55 9.26
CA SER A 106 -18.81 4.92 9.86
C SER A 106 -20.14 5.42 9.26
N SER A 107 -20.15 6.62 8.66
CA SER A 107 -21.27 7.22 7.94
C SER A 107 -21.10 7.21 6.41
N LYS A 108 -20.16 6.42 5.90
CA LYS A 108 -19.82 6.30 4.49
C LYS A 108 -19.85 4.84 4.06
N ASP A 109 -20.44 4.56 2.91
CA ASP A 109 -20.34 3.26 2.26
C ASP A 109 -19.09 3.22 1.38
N VAL A 110 -18.29 2.16 1.53
CA VAL A 110 -17.10 1.92 0.73
C VAL A 110 -17.37 0.76 -0.22
N THR A 111 -17.32 1.03 -1.51
CA THR A 111 -17.55 0.02 -2.56
C THR A 111 -16.26 -0.27 -3.30
N TYR A 112 -15.86 -1.55 -3.34
CA TYR A 112 -14.77 -2.02 -4.19
C TYR A 112 -15.32 -2.71 -5.44
N SER A 113 -14.73 -2.42 -6.59
CA SER A 113 -14.99 -3.09 -7.86
C SER A 113 -13.69 -3.39 -8.59
N PHE A 114 -13.70 -4.45 -9.38
CA PHE A 114 -12.53 -4.92 -10.11
C PHE A 114 -12.86 -4.99 -11.60
N ASP A 115 -12.00 -4.38 -12.41
CA ASP A 115 -12.06 -4.46 -13.87
C ASP A 115 -10.81 -5.22 -14.34
N ILE A 116 -10.96 -6.52 -14.49
CA ILE A 116 -9.89 -7.43 -14.88
C ILE A 116 -10.48 -8.58 -15.70
N GLU A 117 -9.74 -9.04 -16.69
CA GLU A 117 -10.17 -10.19 -17.50
C GLU A 117 -10.29 -11.45 -16.64
N GLY A 118 -11.45 -12.10 -16.74
CA GLY A 118 -11.75 -13.33 -16.02
C GLY A 118 -13.08 -13.27 -15.27
N SER A 119 -13.56 -14.44 -14.88
CA SER A 119 -14.82 -14.57 -14.13
C SER A 119 -14.62 -14.63 -12.60
N PHE A 120 -13.37 -14.63 -12.14
CA PHE A 120 -13.02 -14.84 -10.75
C PHE A 120 -11.79 -14.01 -10.35
N VAL A 121 -11.91 -13.28 -9.26
CA VAL A 121 -10.81 -12.58 -8.57
C VAL A 121 -10.64 -13.21 -7.20
N GLY A 122 -9.46 -13.72 -6.92
CA GLY A 122 -9.17 -14.41 -5.68
C GLY A 122 -7.78 -14.12 -5.12
N GLY A 123 -7.66 -14.37 -3.82
CA GLY A 123 -6.45 -14.19 -3.05
C GLY A 123 -6.26 -12.78 -2.47
N PRO A 124 -5.40 -12.66 -1.46
CA PRO A 124 -5.23 -11.42 -0.70
C PRO A 124 -4.28 -10.41 -1.37
N SER A 125 -3.79 -10.67 -2.59
CA SER A 125 -2.69 -9.93 -3.21
C SER A 125 -3.03 -8.51 -3.70
N ALA A 126 -4.31 -8.14 -3.75
CA ALA A 126 -4.76 -6.79 -4.06
C ALA A 126 -4.91 -5.89 -2.80
N GLY A 127 -4.56 -6.40 -1.62
CA GLY A 127 -4.78 -5.70 -0.36
C GLY A 127 -4.08 -4.35 -0.27
N ALA A 128 -2.79 -4.29 -0.64
CA ALA A 128 -2.02 -3.05 -0.67
C ALA A 128 -2.62 -2.04 -1.67
N ALA A 129 -2.93 -2.49 -2.88
CA ALA A 129 -3.54 -1.64 -3.91
C ALA A 129 -4.90 -1.07 -3.46
N MET A 130 -5.77 -1.90 -2.87
CA MET A 130 -7.04 -1.43 -2.32
C MET A 130 -6.85 -0.39 -1.22
N THR A 131 -5.83 -0.54 -0.38
CA THR A 131 -5.53 0.42 0.69
C THR A 131 -5.12 1.76 0.12
N VAL A 132 -4.16 1.79 -0.83
CA VAL A 132 -3.74 3.01 -1.52
C VAL A 132 -4.92 3.71 -2.20
N ALA A 133 -5.74 2.96 -2.95
CA ALA A 133 -6.91 3.54 -3.61
C ALA A 133 -7.94 4.09 -2.61
N THR A 134 -8.07 3.46 -1.42
CA THR A 134 -8.96 3.96 -0.37
C THR A 134 -8.44 5.26 0.24
N ILE A 135 -7.13 5.35 0.53
CA ILE A 135 -6.48 6.58 0.99
C ILE A 135 -6.66 7.68 -0.05
N ALA A 136 -6.35 7.41 -1.32
CA ALA A 136 -6.52 8.38 -2.40
C ALA A 136 -7.97 8.88 -2.53
N ALA A 137 -8.95 7.97 -2.40
CA ALA A 137 -10.36 8.35 -2.42
C ALA A 137 -10.77 9.20 -1.20
N ILE A 138 -10.26 8.90 0.00
CA ILE A 138 -10.48 9.71 1.21
C ILE A 138 -9.91 11.11 1.03
N GLU A 139 -8.71 11.23 0.47
CA GLU A 139 -8.01 12.49 0.26
C GLU A 139 -8.46 13.26 -1.00
N ASP A 140 -9.37 12.70 -1.79
CA ASP A 140 -9.81 13.24 -3.09
C ASP A 140 -8.65 13.47 -4.07
N ARG A 141 -7.72 12.51 -4.13
CA ARG A 141 -6.49 12.55 -4.91
C ARG A 141 -6.43 11.40 -5.90
N GLN A 142 -5.55 11.52 -6.89
CA GLN A 142 -5.37 10.49 -7.92
C GLN A 142 -4.14 9.62 -7.60
N VAL A 143 -4.22 8.36 -7.98
CA VAL A 143 -3.08 7.44 -7.96
C VAL A 143 -2.35 7.53 -9.30
N ASP A 144 -1.02 7.40 -9.30
CA ASP A 144 -0.22 7.34 -10.52
C ASP A 144 -0.75 6.25 -11.47
N ASN A 145 -1.23 6.68 -12.62
CA ASN A 145 -1.82 5.80 -13.63
C ASN A 145 -0.78 5.01 -14.44
N GLN A 146 0.50 5.13 -14.13
CA GLN A 146 1.59 4.36 -14.73
C GLN A 146 2.17 3.32 -13.76
N ALA A 147 1.58 3.18 -12.57
CA ALA A 147 2.01 2.28 -11.53
C ALA A 147 0.99 1.16 -11.27
N ALA A 148 1.48 -0.06 -11.05
CA ALA A 148 0.67 -1.14 -10.48
C ALA A 148 1.26 -1.61 -9.15
N VAL A 149 0.41 -2.09 -8.27
CA VAL A 149 0.77 -2.56 -6.93
C VAL A 149 0.30 -3.99 -6.72
N THR A 150 1.16 -4.83 -6.18
CA THR A 150 0.76 -6.15 -5.66
C THR A 150 1.32 -6.35 -4.26
N GLY A 151 0.50 -6.87 -3.35
CA GLY A 151 0.89 -7.11 -1.97
C GLY A 151 -0.33 -7.44 -1.12
N THR A 152 -0.14 -8.29 -0.10
CA THR A 152 -1.13 -8.39 0.97
C THR A 152 -1.02 -7.19 1.89
N ILE A 153 -2.03 -6.93 2.71
CA ILE A 153 -1.98 -5.87 3.73
C ILE A 153 -2.25 -6.46 5.11
N THR A 154 -1.43 -6.10 6.10
CA THR A 154 -1.67 -6.40 7.51
C THR A 154 -2.48 -5.28 8.17
N ARG A 155 -2.90 -5.45 9.42
CA ARG A 155 -3.61 -4.41 10.18
C ARG A 155 -2.70 -3.23 10.53
N GLU A 156 -1.40 -3.50 10.65
CA GLU A 156 -0.37 -2.53 11.00
C GLU A 156 0.18 -1.80 9.75
N GLY A 157 -0.50 -1.89 8.60
CA GLY A 157 -0.08 -1.22 7.37
C GLY A 157 1.11 -1.85 6.64
N ARG A 158 1.58 -3.05 7.07
CA ARG A 158 2.71 -3.74 6.42
C ARG A 158 2.25 -4.47 5.17
N ILE A 159 3.05 -4.32 4.11
CA ILE A 159 2.84 -5.00 2.83
C ILE A 159 3.52 -6.38 2.90
N GLY A 160 2.75 -7.42 2.62
CA GLY A 160 3.22 -8.80 2.74
C GLY A 160 3.30 -9.53 1.41
N ARG A 161 4.04 -10.64 1.42
CA ARG A 161 4.42 -11.44 0.25
C ARG A 161 3.23 -12.00 -0.53
N VAL A 162 3.44 -12.18 -1.83
CA VAL A 162 2.46 -12.75 -2.77
C VAL A 162 3.13 -13.75 -3.70
N GLY A 163 2.33 -14.56 -4.40
CA GLY A 163 2.82 -15.45 -5.45
C GLY A 163 2.76 -14.81 -6.84
N GLY A 164 3.47 -15.45 -7.80
CA GLY A 164 3.38 -15.10 -9.21
C GLY A 164 3.95 -13.74 -9.58
N ILE A 165 5.06 -13.34 -8.95
CA ILE A 165 5.67 -12.01 -9.16
C ILE A 165 6.11 -11.82 -10.61
N LEU A 166 6.70 -12.83 -11.24
CA LEU A 166 7.18 -12.71 -12.62
C LEU A 166 6.01 -12.54 -13.58
N GLU A 167 5.00 -13.38 -13.50
CA GLU A 167 3.80 -13.34 -14.33
C GLU A 167 3.03 -12.02 -14.17
N LYS A 168 2.98 -11.51 -12.95
CA LYS A 168 2.39 -10.20 -12.64
C LYS A 168 3.19 -9.05 -13.21
N ALA A 169 4.52 -9.10 -13.10
CA ALA A 169 5.42 -8.11 -13.67
C ALA A 169 5.35 -8.09 -15.21
N GLU A 170 5.25 -9.26 -15.84
CA GLU A 170 5.04 -9.38 -17.29
C GLU A 170 3.71 -8.73 -17.71
N ALA A 171 2.62 -9.02 -17.00
CA ALA A 171 1.31 -8.42 -17.29
C ALA A 171 1.33 -6.88 -17.13
N ALA A 172 2.00 -6.36 -16.11
CA ALA A 172 2.16 -4.92 -15.90
C ALA A 172 2.98 -4.27 -17.04
N GLY A 173 4.10 -4.91 -17.43
CA GLY A 173 4.96 -4.44 -18.52
C GLY A 173 4.29 -4.51 -19.90
N GLU A 174 3.57 -5.57 -20.21
CA GLU A 174 2.76 -5.73 -21.44
C GLU A 174 1.62 -4.70 -21.50
N GLY A 175 1.07 -4.34 -20.35
CA GLY A 175 0.10 -3.25 -20.21
C GLY A 175 0.70 -1.85 -20.37
N GLY A 176 2.02 -1.73 -20.54
CA GLY A 176 2.72 -0.47 -20.80
C GLY A 176 2.99 0.38 -19.57
N LEU A 177 2.84 -0.18 -18.36
CA LEU A 177 3.13 0.53 -17.12
C LEU A 177 4.62 0.82 -16.98
N LYS A 178 4.96 1.78 -16.13
CA LYS A 178 6.32 2.26 -15.90
C LYS A 178 6.90 1.85 -14.56
N LYS A 179 6.02 1.58 -13.59
CA LYS A 179 6.40 1.15 -12.25
C LYS A 179 5.55 -0.06 -11.82
N PHE A 180 6.21 -0.99 -11.17
CA PHE A 180 5.54 -2.14 -10.55
C PHE A 180 6.04 -2.33 -9.12
N TYR A 181 5.17 -2.11 -8.15
CA TYR A 181 5.49 -2.23 -6.73
C TYR A 181 5.21 -3.64 -6.22
N VAL A 182 6.24 -4.25 -5.64
CA VAL A 182 6.21 -5.61 -5.09
C VAL A 182 6.62 -5.61 -3.61
N PRO A 183 6.21 -6.60 -2.81
CA PRO A 183 6.66 -6.71 -1.43
C PRO A 183 8.18 -6.85 -1.31
N GLU A 184 8.74 -6.31 -0.22
CA GLU A 184 10.17 -6.42 0.11
C GLU A 184 10.70 -7.86 -0.02
N GLY A 185 11.87 -8.01 -0.65
CA GLY A 185 12.53 -9.29 -0.92
C GLY A 185 11.84 -10.12 -2.01
N GLN A 186 11.05 -9.50 -2.92
CA GLN A 186 10.42 -10.19 -4.05
C GLN A 186 10.80 -9.65 -5.44
N SER A 187 11.66 -8.64 -5.53
CA SER A 187 12.25 -8.22 -6.82
C SER A 187 13.29 -9.21 -7.36
N THR A 188 13.71 -10.18 -6.53
CA THR A 188 14.64 -11.25 -6.90
C THR A 188 14.01 -12.61 -6.61
N ILE A 189 14.03 -13.49 -7.61
CA ILE A 189 13.50 -14.85 -7.54
C ILE A 189 14.68 -15.84 -7.53
N THR A 190 14.74 -16.70 -6.51
CA THR A 190 15.70 -17.82 -6.49
C THR A 190 15.07 -19.05 -7.14
N TYR A 191 15.71 -19.58 -8.16
CA TYR A 191 15.34 -20.86 -8.76
C TYR A 191 16.53 -21.84 -8.71
N TYR A 192 16.23 -23.13 -8.85
CA TYR A 192 17.24 -24.18 -8.78
C TYR A 192 17.48 -24.77 -10.16
N GLU A 193 18.69 -24.54 -10.68
CA GLU A 193 19.12 -25.16 -11.93
C GLU A 193 19.57 -26.58 -11.66
N ARG A 194 18.98 -27.54 -12.38
CA ARG A 194 19.37 -28.93 -12.29
C ARG A 194 20.64 -29.16 -13.12
N GLN A 195 21.74 -29.58 -12.45
CA GLN A 195 22.98 -29.93 -13.08
C GLN A 195 23.26 -31.43 -12.87
N VAL A 196 23.62 -32.13 -13.94
CA VAL A 196 24.10 -33.53 -13.84
C VAL A 196 25.63 -33.49 -13.84
N VAL A 197 26.22 -33.98 -12.77
CA VAL A 197 27.68 -34.06 -12.62
C VAL A 197 28.07 -35.55 -12.74
N GLU A 198 28.95 -35.87 -13.70
CA GLU A 198 29.55 -37.18 -13.81
C GLU A 198 30.71 -37.28 -12.82
N GLU A 199 30.73 -38.35 -12.02
CA GLU A 199 31.77 -38.65 -11.05
C GLU A 199 32.40 -40.02 -11.33
N ASP A 200 33.70 -40.02 -11.58
CA ASP A 200 34.49 -41.27 -11.71
C ASP A 200 34.70 -41.92 -10.35
N VAL A 201 33.98 -42.98 -10.02
CA VAL A 201 34.04 -43.71 -8.73
C VAL A 201 35.12 -44.78 -8.77
N ALA A 202 35.47 -45.35 -9.92
CA ALA A 202 36.54 -46.31 -10.12
C ALA A 202 36.91 -46.36 -11.63
N PRO A 203 38.06 -46.95 -11.99
CA PRO A 203 38.45 -47.13 -13.39
C PRO A 203 37.35 -47.81 -14.23
N GLY A 204 36.74 -47.08 -15.13
CA GLY A 204 35.65 -47.52 -16.01
C GLY A 204 34.27 -47.54 -15.34
N LEU A 205 34.09 -46.95 -14.15
CA LEU A 205 32.79 -46.78 -13.50
C LEU A 205 32.49 -45.32 -13.26
N VAL A 206 31.62 -44.74 -14.06
CA VAL A 206 31.10 -43.39 -13.95
C VAL A 206 29.71 -43.44 -13.32
N THR A 207 29.46 -42.59 -12.33
CA THR A 207 28.12 -42.36 -11.78
C THR A 207 27.66 -40.93 -12.10
N GLU A 208 26.35 -40.77 -12.26
CA GLU A 208 25.72 -39.45 -12.41
C GLU A 208 25.16 -39.03 -11.06
N ARG A 209 25.52 -37.82 -10.64
CA ARG A 209 24.92 -37.13 -9.48
C ARG A 209 24.15 -35.91 -9.95
N VAL A 210 22.93 -35.77 -9.49
CA VAL A 210 22.12 -34.55 -9.73
C VAL A 210 22.37 -33.56 -8.63
N GLU A 211 22.83 -32.39 -9.02
CA GLU A 211 22.97 -31.22 -8.13
C GLU A 211 21.94 -30.17 -8.51
N TYR A 212 21.40 -29.49 -7.50
CA TYR A 212 20.52 -28.34 -7.68
C TYR A 212 21.27 -27.09 -7.24
N ILE A 213 21.65 -26.26 -8.22
CA ILE A 213 22.43 -25.06 -7.97
C ILE A 213 21.45 -23.89 -7.88
N PRO A 214 21.40 -23.13 -6.75
CA PRO A 214 20.59 -21.95 -6.67
C PRO A 214 21.08 -20.88 -7.66
N ARG A 215 20.14 -20.28 -8.37
CA ARG A 215 20.35 -19.15 -9.27
C ARG A 215 19.39 -18.04 -8.89
N GLU A 216 19.85 -16.82 -9.02
CA GLU A 216 19.03 -15.64 -8.81
C GLU A 216 18.61 -15.04 -10.13
N PHE A 217 17.35 -14.64 -10.21
CA PHE A 217 16.76 -13.92 -11.33
C PHE A 217 16.20 -12.61 -10.82
N SER A 218 16.74 -11.48 -11.30
CA SER A 218 16.23 -10.15 -10.97
C SER A 218 15.04 -9.81 -11.85
N VAL A 219 13.88 -9.67 -11.25
CA VAL A 219 12.64 -9.25 -11.91
C VAL A 219 12.80 -7.81 -12.40
N ASP A 220 13.38 -6.91 -11.58
CA ASP A 220 13.61 -5.52 -11.95
C ASP A 220 14.50 -5.40 -13.22
N GLN A 221 15.65 -6.07 -13.26
CA GLN A 221 16.48 -6.05 -14.45
C GLN A 221 15.80 -6.63 -15.70
N TYR A 222 14.93 -7.59 -15.50
CA TYR A 222 14.14 -8.19 -16.58
C TYR A 222 13.10 -7.22 -17.12
N THR A 223 12.30 -6.60 -16.24
CA THR A 223 11.23 -5.67 -16.62
C THR A 223 11.78 -4.39 -17.21
N GLU A 224 12.90 -3.87 -16.66
CA GLU A 224 13.59 -2.70 -17.20
C GLU A 224 14.05 -2.94 -18.65
N ARG A 225 14.72 -4.08 -18.92
CA ARG A 225 15.24 -4.37 -20.26
C ARG A 225 14.15 -4.67 -21.29
N ARG A 226 13.05 -5.31 -20.85
CA ARG A 226 12.02 -5.80 -21.77
C ARG A 226 10.90 -4.79 -21.99
N TYR A 227 10.52 -4.03 -20.96
CA TYR A 227 9.34 -3.17 -20.95
C TYR A 227 9.64 -1.70 -20.62
N ASN A 228 10.89 -1.37 -20.26
CA ASN A 228 11.28 -0.07 -19.72
C ASN A 228 10.39 0.30 -18.53
N MET A 229 10.25 -0.64 -17.60
CA MET A 229 9.46 -0.58 -16.38
C MET A 229 10.32 -0.95 -15.19
N SER A 230 10.40 -0.10 -14.17
CA SER A 230 11.03 -0.42 -12.88
C SER A 230 10.17 -1.35 -12.04
N THR A 231 10.83 -2.26 -11.29
CA THR A 231 10.16 -3.08 -10.27
C THR A 231 10.74 -2.73 -8.91
N GLU A 232 9.95 -2.07 -8.08
CA GLU A 232 10.38 -1.48 -6.82
C GLU A 232 9.82 -2.25 -5.63
N GLU A 233 10.65 -2.44 -4.58
CA GLU A 233 10.26 -3.15 -3.37
C GLU A 233 9.69 -2.18 -2.34
N VAL A 234 8.56 -2.57 -1.74
CA VAL A 234 7.88 -1.79 -0.70
C VAL A 234 7.50 -2.68 0.46
N SER A 235 7.57 -2.16 1.67
CA SER A 235 7.24 -2.90 2.89
C SER A 235 6.14 -2.25 3.73
N ASP A 236 5.85 -0.98 3.47
CA ASP A 236 4.91 -0.18 4.23
C ASP A 236 3.95 0.60 3.33
N ILE A 237 2.69 0.67 3.75
CA ILE A 237 1.64 1.29 2.95
C ILE A 237 1.67 2.82 3.00
N GLU A 238 2.13 3.40 4.12
CA GLU A 238 2.24 4.84 4.28
C GLU A 238 3.29 5.38 3.30
N GLU A 239 4.50 4.78 3.30
CA GLU A 239 5.57 5.13 2.36
C GLU A 239 5.12 4.98 0.90
N LEU A 240 4.47 3.86 0.56
CA LEU A 240 3.96 3.63 -0.79
C LEU A 240 2.91 4.67 -1.18
N SER A 241 1.99 5.01 -0.28
CA SER A 241 0.93 5.98 -0.56
C SER A 241 1.49 7.38 -0.80
N GLU A 242 2.49 7.81 -0.02
CA GLU A 242 3.19 9.07 -0.22
C GLU A 242 3.90 9.15 -1.57
N GLU A 243 4.38 8.02 -2.09
CA GLU A 243 5.10 7.96 -3.36
C GLU A 243 4.17 8.00 -4.58
N ILE A 244 3.03 7.28 -4.53
CA ILE A 244 2.22 7.04 -5.73
C ILE A 244 0.90 7.79 -5.78
N ILE A 245 0.46 8.39 -4.65
CA ILE A 245 -0.70 9.30 -4.64
C ILE A 245 -0.21 10.69 -5.03
N ASP A 246 -0.78 11.27 -6.08
CA ASP A 246 -0.35 12.55 -6.65
C ASP A 246 -0.37 13.66 -5.60
N GLN A 247 0.77 14.34 -5.42
CA GLN A 247 0.93 15.44 -4.47
C GLN A 247 0.33 16.77 -5.00
N SER A 248 -0.17 16.79 -6.23
CA SER A 248 -0.71 17.98 -6.87
C SER A 248 -2.22 18.14 -6.59
N SER A 249 -2.51 18.69 -5.42
CA SER A 249 -3.83 19.28 -5.13
C SER A 249 -3.61 20.69 -4.62
N ASP A 250 -3.55 21.65 -5.55
CA ASP A 250 -3.73 23.08 -5.29
C ASP A 250 -4.58 23.71 -6.40
#